data_5f4cc1973cd25b6570ee890455958f5d
#
_entry.id   5f4cc1973cd25b6570ee890455958f5d
#
_cell.length_a   1.000
_cell.length_b   1.000
_cell.length_c   1.000
_cell.angle_alpha   90.00
_cell.angle_beta   90.00
_cell.angle_gamma   90.00
#
_symmetry.space_group_name_H-M   'P 1'
#
loop_
_entity.id
_entity.type
_entity.pdbx_description
1 polymer ?
#
loop_
_entity_poly.entity_id
_entity_poly.type
_entity_poly.pdbx_seq_one_letter_code
_entity_poly.pdbx_strand_id
1 'polypeptide(L)'
;GIDEKDRLPVIVSVHGGGYVYGSKEVYQFYAASLARQGFVVINYNYRLAPKYKFPAPLEDLNAVLNWMLKQQKDYPVDVDKVFLVGDSAGAQIASQYGAMYANSEYQAIMGIEVPKITLRALGLCCGTYDLQKRIREDAGKGVMRDYLGKEPERFAEKLDVLKYIEENYPPTYLFSSKGDFLMKECQPMAEFLKNKGVECEYKIYGNEQTGHVFLVDMRNEFSAEAN
;
A
#
# COMPACT_ATOMS: atom_id res chain seq x y z
N GLY A 1 13.30 27.21 -9.80
CA GLY A 1 12.65 26.14 -9.05
C GLY A 1 11.14 26.33 -9.16
N ILE A 2 10.41 25.28 -8.88
CA ILE A 2 8.93 25.28 -8.90
C ILE A 2 8.45 26.05 -7.66
N ASP A 3 7.55 27.03 -7.88
CA ASP A 3 6.93 27.79 -6.80
C ASP A 3 6.05 26.87 -5.94
N GLU A 4 6.00 27.15 -4.64
CA GLU A 4 5.21 26.36 -3.67
C GLU A 4 3.72 26.29 -4.06
N LYS A 5 3.17 27.38 -4.60
CA LYS A 5 1.77 27.47 -5.09
C LYS A 5 1.47 26.56 -6.29
N ASP A 6 2.49 26.11 -7.02
CA ASP A 6 2.37 25.26 -8.20
C ASP A 6 2.59 23.77 -7.86
N ARG A 7 2.82 23.44 -6.59
CA ARG A 7 2.98 22.07 -6.14
C ARG A 7 1.64 21.36 -6.05
N LEU A 8 1.66 20.11 -6.44
CA LEU A 8 0.49 19.24 -6.49
C LEU A 8 0.60 18.11 -5.44
N PRO A 9 -0.53 17.65 -4.89
CA PRO A 9 -0.54 16.48 -4.04
C PRO A 9 0.02 15.26 -4.79
N VAL A 10 0.64 14.35 -4.06
CA VAL A 10 1.35 13.20 -4.62
C VAL A 10 0.68 11.90 -4.25
N ILE A 11 0.41 11.06 -5.23
CA ILE A 11 0.05 9.67 -5.04
C ILE A 11 1.24 8.79 -5.39
N VAL A 12 1.68 7.94 -4.46
CA VAL A 12 2.63 6.86 -4.73
C VAL A 12 1.85 5.56 -4.87
N SER A 13 1.88 4.98 -6.06
CA SER A 13 1.15 3.77 -6.42
C SER A 13 2.01 2.53 -6.24
N VAL A 14 1.60 1.64 -5.33
CA VAL A 14 2.28 0.39 -4.99
C VAL A 14 1.53 -0.77 -5.63
N HIS A 15 2.09 -1.35 -6.68
CA HIS A 15 1.42 -2.39 -7.44
C HIS A 15 1.25 -3.71 -6.67
N GLY A 16 0.22 -4.48 -7.04
CA GLY A 16 -0.02 -5.83 -6.55
C GLY A 16 0.87 -6.89 -7.23
N GLY A 17 0.49 -8.16 -7.07
CA GLY A 17 1.18 -9.28 -7.70
C GLY A 17 1.83 -10.25 -6.71
N GLY A 18 1.29 -10.37 -5.50
CA GLY A 18 1.72 -11.38 -4.51
C GLY A 18 3.20 -11.30 -4.16
N TYR A 19 3.82 -10.14 -4.31
CA TYR A 19 5.26 -9.88 -4.09
C TYR A 19 6.20 -10.55 -5.12
N VAL A 20 5.68 -11.36 -6.04
CA VAL A 20 6.46 -12.21 -6.96
C VAL A 20 6.33 -11.81 -8.43
N TYR A 21 5.31 -11.01 -8.78
CA TYR A 21 5.10 -10.47 -10.12
C TYR A 21 4.48 -9.07 -10.06
N GLY A 22 4.18 -8.50 -11.21
CA GLY A 22 3.65 -7.14 -11.35
C GLY A 22 4.71 -6.15 -11.80
N SER A 23 4.26 -5.06 -12.37
CA SER A 23 5.14 -3.98 -12.80
C SER A 23 4.36 -2.68 -13.01
N LYS A 24 5.06 -1.56 -12.95
CA LYS A 24 4.49 -0.22 -13.20
C LYS A 24 3.85 -0.09 -14.59
N GLU A 25 4.31 -0.88 -15.57
CA GLU A 25 3.79 -0.87 -16.93
C GLU A 25 2.33 -1.34 -16.99
N VAL A 26 1.96 -2.29 -16.14
CA VAL A 26 0.57 -2.76 -16.01
C VAL A 26 -0.33 -1.67 -15.44
N TYR A 27 0.20 -0.82 -14.57
CA TYR A 27 -0.54 0.23 -13.87
C TYR A 27 -0.50 1.59 -14.57
N GLN A 28 0.08 1.70 -15.77
CA GLN A 28 0.28 2.99 -16.44
C GLN A 28 -1.03 3.75 -16.71
N PHE A 29 -2.10 3.07 -17.11
CA PHE A 29 -3.39 3.71 -17.40
C PHE A 29 -4.12 4.13 -16.11
N TYR A 30 -4.03 3.33 -15.08
CA TYR A 30 -4.52 3.66 -13.74
C TYR A 30 -3.80 4.90 -13.20
N ALA A 31 -2.47 4.91 -13.23
CA ALA A 31 -1.68 6.05 -12.80
C ALA A 31 -2.00 7.33 -13.61
N ALA A 32 -2.21 7.20 -14.93
CA ALA A 32 -2.60 8.32 -15.77
C ALA A 32 -4.01 8.83 -15.44
N SER A 33 -4.94 7.97 -15.02
CA SER A 33 -6.29 8.40 -14.59
C SER A 33 -6.24 9.24 -13.32
N LEU A 34 -5.41 8.84 -12.35
CA LEU A 34 -5.20 9.61 -11.12
C LEU A 34 -4.50 10.95 -11.40
N ALA A 35 -3.50 10.97 -12.30
CA ALA A 35 -2.83 12.20 -12.68
C ALA A 35 -3.78 13.22 -13.33
N ARG A 36 -4.77 12.78 -14.08
CA ARG A 36 -5.81 13.66 -14.66
C ARG A 36 -6.67 14.35 -13.60
N GLN A 37 -6.70 13.84 -12.39
CA GLN A 37 -7.43 14.43 -11.26
C GLN A 37 -6.60 15.48 -10.49
N GLY A 38 -5.41 15.83 -10.99
CA GLY A 38 -4.59 16.90 -10.43
C GLY A 38 -3.51 16.42 -9.45
N PHE A 39 -3.16 15.14 -9.50
CA PHE A 39 -2.07 14.58 -8.68
C PHE A 39 -0.78 14.42 -9.48
N VAL A 40 0.36 14.57 -8.81
CA VAL A 40 1.59 13.93 -9.28
C VAL A 40 1.52 12.46 -8.89
N VAL A 41 1.66 11.56 -9.86
CA VAL A 41 1.60 10.11 -9.59
C VAL A 41 2.97 9.48 -9.77
N ILE A 42 3.49 8.86 -8.73
CA ILE A 42 4.72 8.07 -8.76
C ILE A 42 4.34 6.59 -8.85
N ASN A 43 4.50 6.03 -10.03
CA ASN A 43 4.28 4.62 -10.33
C ASN A 43 5.64 3.94 -10.55
N TYR A 44 6.00 2.98 -9.71
CA TYR A 44 7.35 2.44 -9.63
C TYR A 44 7.36 0.92 -9.57
N ASN A 45 8.51 0.31 -9.83
CA ASN A 45 8.76 -1.10 -9.61
C ASN A 45 9.50 -1.30 -8.28
N TYR A 46 9.07 -2.26 -7.48
CA TYR A 46 9.84 -2.76 -6.35
C TYR A 46 10.46 -4.13 -6.66
N ARG A 47 11.50 -4.48 -5.94
CA ARG A 47 12.21 -5.75 -6.08
C ARG A 47 11.31 -6.92 -5.69
N LEU A 48 11.23 -7.93 -6.57
CA LEU A 48 10.31 -9.06 -6.47
C LEU A 48 10.98 -10.31 -5.87
N ALA A 49 10.20 -11.04 -5.06
CA ALA A 49 10.53 -12.39 -4.61
C ALA A 49 10.46 -13.41 -5.79
N PRO A 50 11.10 -14.56 -5.70
CA PRO A 50 11.91 -15.05 -4.60
C PRO A 50 13.34 -14.50 -4.58
N LYS A 51 13.75 -13.73 -5.62
CA LYS A 51 15.10 -13.16 -5.70
C LYS A 51 15.34 -12.14 -4.58
N TYR A 52 14.38 -11.27 -4.32
CA TYR A 52 14.42 -10.28 -3.26
C TYR A 52 13.22 -10.50 -2.32
N LYS A 53 13.54 -10.91 -1.11
CA LYS A 53 12.54 -11.25 -0.08
C LYS A 53 12.21 -10.06 0.81
N PHE A 54 11.29 -10.27 1.73
CA PHE A 54 11.01 -9.33 2.81
C PHE A 54 12.31 -8.92 3.54
N PRO A 55 12.53 -7.62 3.79
CA PRO A 55 11.62 -6.50 3.60
C PRO A 55 11.85 -5.67 2.31
N ALA A 56 12.49 -6.24 1.26
CA ALA A 56 12.92 -5.48 0.08
C ALA A 56 11.85 -4.54 -0.53
N PRO A 57 10.56 -4.93 -0.70
CA PRO A 57 9.55 -4.00 -1.21
C PRO A 57 9.32 -2.77 -0.33
N LEU A 58 9.44 -2.90 1.00
CA LEU A 58 9.32 -1.77 1.93
C LEU A 58 10.53 -0.84 1.86
N GLU A 59 11.73 -1.40 1.71
CA GLU A 59 12.96 -0.63 1.48
C GLU A 59 12.88 0.17 0.18
N ASP A 60 12.33 -0.43 -0.88
CA ASP A 60 12.16 0.22 -2.16
C ASP A 60 11.10 1.34 -2.13
N LEU A 61 9.97 1.12 -1.45
CA LEU A 61 8.99 2.19 -1.19
C LEU A 61 9.63 3.35 -0.43
N ASN A 62 10.40 3.06 0.61
CA ASN A 62 11.13 4.07 1.36
C ASN A 62 12.15 4.82 0.50
N ALA A 63 12.85 4.12 -0.39
CA ALA A 63 13.79 4.74 -1.34
C ALA A 63 13.08 5.68 -2.32
N VAL A 64 11.90 5.30 -2.81
CA VAL A 64 11.06 6.14 -3.70
C VAL A 64 10.60 7.40 -2.98
N LEU A 65 10.15 7.31 -1.73
CA LEU A 65 9.73 8.48 -0.95
C LEU A 65 10.91 9.40 -0.62
N ASN A 66 12.08 8.85 -0.32
CA ASN A 66 13.31 9.63 -0.16
C ASN A 66 13.76 10.30 -1.47
N TRP A 67 13.59 9.61 -2.60
CA TRP A 67 13.85 10.19 -3.92
C TRP A 67 12.89 11.35 -4.19
N MET A 68 11.60 11.16 -3.98
CA MET A 68 10.58 12.21 -4.13
C MET A 68 10.92 13.46 -3.32
N LEU A 69 11.31 13.29 -2.06
CA LEU A 69 11.72 14.40 -1.18
C LEU A 69 12.88 15.21 -1.77
N LYS A 70 13.82 14.56 -2.46
CA LYS A 70 14.96 15.22 -3.11
C LYS A 70 14.59 15.91 -4.42
N GLN A 71 13.50 15.47 -5.06
CA GLN A 71 13.10 15.96 -6.39
C GLN A 71 12.19 17.19 -6.37
N GLN A 72 11.88 17.77 -5.21
CA GLN A 72 11.01 18.95 -5.06
C GLN A 72 11.47 20.19 -5.88
N LYS A 73 12.73 20.20 -6.32
CA LYS A 73 13.27 21.29 -7.14
C LYS A 73 12.89 21.16 -8.61
N ASP A 74 12.71 19.92 -9.07
CA ASP A 74 12.56 19.55 -10.48
C ASP A 74 11.13 19.13 -10.84
N TYR A 75 10.35 18.68 -9.85
CA TYR A 75 8.97 18.23 -10.01
C TYR A 75 8.02 18.97 -9.06
N PRO A 76 6.76 19.22 -9.45
CA PRO A 76 5.78 19.95 -8.64
C PRO A 76 5.18 19.10 -7.52
N VAL A 77 6.02 18.41 -6.74
CA VAL A 77 5.60 17.53 -5.65
C VAL A 77 5.39 18.31 -4.35
N ASP A 78 4.23 18.13 -3.73
CA ASP A 78 3.91 18.60 -2.39
C ASP A 78 4.15 17.48 -1.38
N VAL A 79 5.29 17.53 -0.69
CA VAL A 79 5.67 16.49 0.29
C VAL A 79 4.85 16.53 1.58
N ASP A 80 4.04 17.59 1.77
CA ASP A 80 3.08 17.71 2.86
C ASP A 80 1.69 17.16 2.48
N LYS A 81 1.53 16.68 1.25
CA LYS A 81 0.30 16.08 0.74
C LYS A 81 0.58 14.79 -0.03
N VAL A 82 1.09 13.80 0.69
CA VAL A 82 1.43 12.48 0.13
C VAL A 82 0.34 11.46 0.47
N PHE A 83 -0.01 10.64 -0.51
CA PHE A 83 -0.95 9.54 -0.38
C PHE A 83 -0.28 8.26 -0.87
N LEU A 84 -0.47 7.15 -0.18
CA LEU A 84 -0.10 5.83 -0.69
C LEU A 84 -1.36 5.11 -1.14
N VAL A 85 -1.34 4.61 -2.37
CA VAL A 85 -2.38 3.71 -2.86
C VAL A 85 -1.77 2.38 -3.25
N GLY A 86 -2.47 1.30 -2.98
CA GLY A 86 -1.97 -0.02 -3.34
C GLY A 86 -3.09 -1.04 -3.44
N ASP A 87 -2.83 -2.10 -4.18
CA ASP A 87 -3.74 -3.23 -4.33
C ASP A 87 -3.08 -4.55 -3.96
N SER A 88 -3.86 -5.49 -3.41
CA SER A 88 -3.38 -6.84 -3.07
C SER A 88 -2.10 -6.79 -2.21
N ALA A 89 -0.99 -7.33 -2.70
CA ALA A 89 0.33 -7.24 -2.05
C ALA A 89 0.78 -5.77 -1.86
N GLY A 90 0.47 -4.88 -2.83
CA GLY A 90 0.76 -3.46 -2.73
C GLY A 90 -0.04 -2.77 -1.63
N ALA A 91 -1.30 -3.17 -1.40
CA ALA A 91 -2.11 -2.68 -0.28
C ALA A 91 -1.51 -3.10 1.06
N GLN A 92 -1.01 -4.33 1.17
CA GLN A 92 -0.31 -4.81 2.36
C GLN A 92 0.97 -4.01 2.61
N ILE A 93 1.80 -3.81 1.57
CA ILE A 93 3.05 -3.02 1.66
C ILE A 93 2.74 -1.58 2.11
N ALA A 94 1.74 -0.93 1.50
CA ALA A 94 1.32 0.43 1.85
C ALA A 94 0.79 0.52 3.28
N SER A 95 -0.03 -0.46 3.71
CA SER A 95 -0.54 -0.56 5.08
C SER A 95 0.59 -0.72 6.11
N GLN A 96 1.55 -1.61 5.86
CA GLN A 96 2.70 -1.80 6.72
C GLN A 96 3.59 -0.56 6.78
N TYR A 97 3.76 0.13 5.66
CA TYR A 97 4.48 1.40 5.62
C TYR A 97 3.78 2.50 6.41
N GLY A 98 2.44 2.54 6.38
CA GLY A 98 1.64 3.43 7.22
C GLY A 98 1.87 3.21 8.71
N ALA A 99 2.01 1.95 9.15
CA ALA A 99 2.36 1.63 10.53
C ALA A 99 3.78 2.10 10.89
N MET A 100 4.75 1.92 9.99
CA MET A 100 6.11 2.46 10.17
C MET A 100 6.10 3.99 10.24
N TYR A 101 5.35 4.65 9.37
CA TYR A 101 5.23 6.11 9.37
C TYR A 101 4.71 6.65 10.71
N ALA A 102 3.72 5.99 11.29
CA ALA A 102 3.07 6.44 12.52
C ALA A 102 3.81 6.02 13.81
N ASN A 103 4.69 5.01 13.76
CA ASN A 103 5.26 4.39 14.96
C ASN A 103 6.79 4.28 14.87
N SER A 104 7.51 5.08 15.67
CA SER A 104 8.98 5.12 15.67
C SER A 104 9.62 3.84 16.24
N GLU A 105 8.96 3.14 17.16
CA GLU A 105 9.43 1.84 17.64
C GLU A 105 9.41 0.84 16.50
N TYR A 106 8.34 0.83 15.70
CA TYR A 106 8.25 -0.06 14.54
C TYR A 106 9.28 0.27 13.45
N GLN A 107 9.59 1.57 13.23
CA GLN A 107 10.71 1.95 12.36
C GLN A 107 12.02 1.34 12.83
N ALA A 108 12.31 1.43 14.13
CA ALA A 108 13.52 0.86 14.70
C ALA A 108 13.59 -0.67 14.54
N ILE A 109 12.49 -1.38 14.78
CA ILE A 109 12.38 -2.83 14.58
C ILE A 109 12.59 -3.19 13.12
N MET A 110 12.02 -2.42 12.19
CA MET A 110 12.19 -2.65 10.75
C MET A 110 13.60 -2.28 10.27
N GLY A 111 14.29 -1.37 10.96
CA GLY A 111 15.58 -0.81 10.52
C GLY A 111 15.42 0.11 9.31
N ILE A 112 14.28 0.77 9.16
CA ILE A 112 13.95 1.67 8.06
C ILE A 112 13.53 3.02 8.64
N GLU A 113 14.28 4.06 8.35
CA GLU A 113 13.95 5.44 8.73
C GLU A 113 13.03 6.05 7.67
N VAL A 114 11.83 6.46 8.07
CA VAL A 114 10.84 7.08 7.19
C VAL A 114 11.23 8.54 6.92
N PRO A 115 11.20 9.01 5.67
CA PRO A 115 11.53 10.39 5.33
C PRO A 115 10.52 11.39 5.90
N LYS A 116 10.96 12.65 6.05
CA LYS A 116 10.12 13.75 6.53
C LYS A 116 9.11 14.19 5.47
N ILE A 117 7.99 13.52 5.44
CA ILE A 117 6.84 13.79 4.58
C ILE A 117 5.58 13.85 5.44
N THR A 118 4.48 14.39 4.91
CA THR A 118 3.16 14.24 5.53
C THR A 118 2.32 13.25 4.74
N LEU A 119 2.18 12.06 5.28
CA LEU A 119 1.31 11.02 4.72
C LEU A 119 -0.14 11.29 5.14
N ARG A 120 -0.96 11.73 4.20
CA ARG A 120 -2.33 12.22 4.44
C ARG A 120 -3.36 11.12 4.55
N ALA A 121 -3.25 10.10 3.70
CA ALA A 121 -4.14 8.95 3.75
C ALA A 121 -3.58 7.75 2.98
N LEU A 122 -4.21 6.60 3.19
CA LEU A 122 -3.97 5.36 2.48
C LEU A 122 -5.21 4.94 1.70
N GLY A 123 -5.04 4.51 0.45
CA GLY A 123 -6.06 3.84 -0.37
C GLY A 123 -5.67 2.38 -0.57
N LEU A 124 -6.38 1.46 0.07
CA LEU A 124 -5.99 0.05 0.15
C LEU A 124 -7.05 -0.85 -0.50
N CYS A 125 -6.74 -1.36 -1.69
CA CYS A 125 -7.64 -2.20 -2.48
C CYS A 125 -7.31 -3.68 -2.33
N CYS A 126 -8.30 -4.51 -2.04
CA CYS A 126 -8.19 -5.98 -2.13
C CYS A 126 -7.00 -6.56 -1.34
N GLY A 127 -6.64 -5.95 -0.20
CA GLY A 127 -5.44 -6.30 0.56
C GLY A 127 -5.64 -7.41 1.59
N THR A 128 -4.52 -7.88 2.12
CA THR A 128 -4.45 -8.68 3.35
C THR A 128 -3.64 -7.93 4.39
N TYR A 129 -4.06 -7.91 5.64
CA TYR A 129 -3.49 -6.99 6.63
C TYR A 129 -2.95 -7.71 7.87
N ASP A 130 -3.54 -8.84 8.28
CA ASP A 130 -3.00 -9.68 9.34
C ASP A 130 -2.02 -10.72 8.77
N LEU A 131 -0.75 -10.32 8.66
CA LEU A 131 0.30 -11.20 8.13
C LEU A 131 0.58 -12.40 9.05
N GLN A 132 0.39 -12.27 10.35
CA GLN A 132 0.53 -13.36 11.29
C GLN A 132 -0.51 -14.46 11.04
N LYS A 133 -1.77 -14.06 10.85
CA LYS A 133 -2.85 -14.96 10.44
C LYS A 133 -2.53 -15.61 9.09
N ARG A 134 -2.14 -14.80 8.10
CA ARG A 134 -1.84 -15.25 6.76
C ARG A 134 -0.73 -16.31 6.70
N ILE A 135 0.34 -16.12 7.48
CA ILE A 135 1.44 -17.10 7.59
C ILE A 135 0.94 -18.42 8.19
N ARG A 136 0.11 -18.36 9.22
CA ARG A 136 -0.47 -19.59 9.83
C ARG A 136 -1.37 -20.35 8.85
N GLU A 137 -2.18 -19.63 8.07
CA GLU A 137 -3.11 -20.22 7.09
C GLU A 137 -2.38 -20.81 5.88
N ASP A 138 -1.39 -20.12 5.35
CA ASP A 138 -0.62 -20.58 4.18
C ASP A 138 0.39 -21.67 4.52
N ALA A 139 0.65 -21.94 5.79
CA ALA A 139 1.62 -22.96 6.25
C ALA A 139 2.96 -22.88 5.50
N GLY A 140 3.41 -21.66 5.18
CA GLY A 140 4.66 -21.41 4.47
C GLY A 140 4.67 -21.90 3.03
N LYS A 141 3.53 -21.92 2.34
CA LYS A 141 3.38 -22.31 0.92
C LYS A 141 3.12 -21.08 0.04
N GLY A 142 3.18 -21.30 -1.28
CA GLY A 142 2.83 -20.28 -2.27
C GLY A 142 3.65 -19.00 -2.17
N VAL A 143 3.02 -17.89 -2.50
CA VAL A 143 3.67 -16.57 -2.58
C VAL A 143 4.26 -16.10 -1.24
N MET A 144 3.68 -16.50 -0.11
CA MET A 144 4.22 -16.15 1.21
C MET A 144 5.57 -16.82 1.48
N ARG A 145 5.74 -18.08 1.03
CA ARG A 145 7.05 -18.76 1.11
C ARG A 145 8.10 -18.11 0.22
N ASP A 146 7.70 -17.69 -0.98
CA ASP A 146 8.63 -17.01 -1.89
C ASP A 146 9.03 -15.66 -1.29
N TYR A 147 8.10 -14.93 -0.69
CA TYR A 147 8.32 -13.61 -0.11
C TYR A 147 9.12 -13.65 1.20
N LEU A 148 8.76 -14.53 2.13
CA LEU A 148 9.36 -14.58 3.47
C LEU A 148 10.52 -15.59 3.59
N GLY A 149 10.57 -16.58 2.72
CA GLY A 149 11.54 -17.68 2.79
C GLY A 149 11.00 -18.87 3.58
N LYS A 150 11.91 -19.77 3.98
CA LYS A 150 11.56 -21.04 4.63
C LYS A 150 11.27 -20.89 6.13
N GLU A 151 11.73 -19.82 6.73
CA GLU A 151 11.70 -19.55 8.17
C GLU A 151 11.05 -18.18 8.42
N PRO A 152 9.72 -18.01 8.14
CA PRO A 152 9.04 -16.73 8.30
C PRO A 152 8.97 -16.26 9.75
N GLU A 153 9.04 -17.18 10.72
CA GLU A 153 9.06 -16.93 12.16
C GLU A 153 10.21 -16.03 12.61
N ARG A 154 11.33 -15.99 11.88
CA ARG A 154 12.44 -15.06 12.13
C ARG A 154 12.04 -13.59 11.97
N PHE A 155 10.94 -13.34 11.31
CA PHE A 155 10.37 -12.02 11.11
C PHE A 155 9.10 -11.77 11.93
N ALA A 156 8.80 -12.63 12.92
CA ALA A 156 7.53 -12.59 13.66
C ALA A 156 7.21 -11.18 14.18
N GLU A 157 8.16 -10.49 14.80
CA GLU A 157 7.95 -9.13 15.30
C GLU A 157 7.74 -8.12 14.17
N LYS A 158 8.54 -8.22 13.10
CA LYS A 158 8.42 -7.35 11.91
C LYS A 158 7.12 -7.55 11.13
N LEU A 159 6.49 -8.70 11.25
CA LEU A 159 5.25 -9.06 10.55
C LEU A 159 4.00 -8.89 11.44
N ASP A 160 4.17 -8.51 12.69
CA ASP A 160 3.07 -8.20 13.60
C ASP A 160 2.62 -6.73 13.45
N VAL A 161 2.24 -6.38 12.22
CA VAL A 161 1.93 -5.01 11.79
C VAL A 161 0.82 -4.39 12.65
N LEU A 162 -0.23 -5.16 12.94
CA LEU A 162 -1.40 -4.68 13.67
C LEU A 162 -1.07 -4.24 15.10
N LYS A 163 -0.04 -4.81 15.72
CA LYS A 163 0.45 -4.42 17.04
C LYS A 163 0.88 -2.95 17.09
N TYR A 164 1.42 -2.42 15.99
CA TYR A 164 2.01 -1.08 15.91
C TYR A 164 1.08 -0.02 15.32
N ILE A 165 -0.17 -0.39 15.03
CA ILE A 165 -1.20 0.56 14.58
C ILE A 165 -1.89 1.16 15.80
N GLU A 166 -1.84 2.49 15.88
CA GLU A 166 -2.45 3.30 16.92
C GLU A 166 -3.25 4.46 16.28
N GLU A 167 -3.86 5.33 17.09
CA GLU A 167 -4.74 6.42 16.65
C GLU A 167 -4.11 7.40 15.64
N ASN A 168 -2.77 7.53 15.65
CA ASN A 168 -2.01 8.36 14.73
C ASN A 168 -1.68 7.70 13.38
N TYR A 169 -2.18 6.48 13.16
CA TYR A 169 -2.09 5.82 11.85
C TYR A 169 -2.85 6.66 10.80
N PRO A 170 -2.36 6.75 9.55
CA PRO A 170 -2.99 7.60 8.56
C PRO A 170 -4.46 7.24 8.29
N PRO A 171 -5.34 8.23 8.07
CA PRO A 171 -6.70 7.99 7.58
C PRO A 171 -6.69 6.99 6.42
N THR A 172 -7.62 6.05 6.42
CA THR A 172 -7.55 4.92 5.48
C THR A 172 -8.88 4.68 4.80
N TYR A 173 -8.83 4.58 3.46
CA TYR A 173 -9.91 4.07 2.65
C TYR A 173 -9.62 2.64 2.24
N LEU A 174 -10.43 1.71 2.76
CA LEU A 174 -10.35 0.29 2.45
C LEU A 174 -11.43 -0.06 1.42
N PHE A 175 -11.06 -0.75 0.36
CA PHE A 175 -12.06 -1.19 -0.60
C PHE A 175 -11.71 -2.51 -1.27
N SER A 176 -12.74 -3.20 -1.72
CA SER A 176 -12.66 -4.49 -2.38
C SER A 176 -13.86 -4.68 -3.31
N SER A 177 -13.97 -5.81 -3.95
CA SER A 177 -15.12 -6.17 -4.76
C SER A 177 -15.78 -7.45 -4.26
N LYS A 178 -17.04 -7.67 -4.65
CA LYS A 178 -17.80 -8.86 -4.22
C LYS A 178 -17.18 -10.17 -4.71
N GLY A 179 -16.52 -10.18 -5.88
CA GLY A 179 -15.85 -11.36 -6.42
C GLY A 179 -14.39 -11.49 -6.02
N ASP A 180 -13.88 -10.64 -5.10
CA ASP A 180 -12.52 -10.72 -4.62
C ASP A 180 -12.36 -11.81 -3.55
N PHE A 181 -11.38 -12.68 -3.72
CA PHE A 181 -11.07 -13.75 -2.75
C PHE A 181 -10.52 -13.22 -1.41
N LEU A 182 -10.04 -11.96 -1.36
CA LEU A 182 -9.62 -11.27 -0.13
C LEU A 182 -10.67 -10.31 0.42
N MET A 183 -11.87 -10.24 -0.17
CA MET A 183 -12.94 -9.31 0.25
C MET A 183 -13.19 -9.34 1.77
N LYS A 184 -13.18 -10.54 2.36
CA LYS A 184 -13.43 -10.73 3.80
C LYS A 184 -12.34 -10.18 4.73
N GLU A 185 -11.19 -9.76 4.20
CA GLU A 185 -10.14 -9.10 5.00
C GLU A 185 -10.46 -7.60 5.21
N CYS A 186 -11.30 -7.00 4.36
CA CYS A 186 -11.59 -5.57 4.35
C CYS A 186 -12.34 -5.11 5.61
N GLN A 187 -13.47 -5.76 5.94
CA GLN A 187 -14.29 -5.37 7.09
C GLN A 187 -13.58 -5.53 8.44
N PRO A 188 -12.93 -6.66 8.74
CA PRO A 188 -12.19 -6.80 10.00
C PRO A 188 -11.08 -5.76 10.18
N MET A 189 -10.38 -5.39 9.10
CA MET A 189 -9.38 -4.33 9.15
C MET A 189 -10.02 -2.97 9.41
N ALA A 190 -11.15 -2.66 8.77
CA ALA A 190 -11.87 -1.41 9.02
C ALA A 190 -12.37 -1.29 10.46
N GLU A 191 -12.92 -2.37 11.01
CA GLU A 191 -13.35 -2.44 12.40
C GLU A 191 -12.17 -2.29 13.37
N PHE A 192 -11.05 -2.94 13.07
CA PHE A 192 -9.81 -2.81 13.84
C PHE A 192 -9.31 -1.35 13.86
N LEU A 193 -9.22 -0.69 12.71
CA LEU A 193 -8.77 0.70 12.61
C LEU A 193 -9.71 1.64 13.40
N LYS A 194 -11.03 1.48 13.25
CA LYS A 194 -12.02 2.27 14.00
C LYS A 194 -11.90 2.07 15.51
N ASN A 195 -11.66 0.85 15.96
CA ASN A 195 -11.46 0.54 17.38
C ASN A 195 -10.16 1.16 17.93
N LYS A 196 -9.18 1.45 17.07
CA LYS A 196 -7.96 2.16 17.40
C LYS A 196 -8.11 3.70 17.33
N GLY A 197 -9.29 4.21 16.97
CA GLY A 197 -9.53 5.65 16.82
C GLY A 197 -9.06 6.22 15.48
N VAL A 198 -8.67 5.37 14.54
CA VAL A 198 -8.23 5.79 13.18
C VAL A 198 -9.44 6.09 12.31
N GLU A 199 -9.42 7.23 11.62
CA GLU A 199 -10.41 7.55 10.59
C GLU A 199 -10.33 6.50 9.46
N CYS A 200 -11.43 5.76 9.27
CA CYS A 200 -11.49 4.68 8.30
C CYS A 200 -12.87 4.56 7.67
N GLU A 201 -12.89 4.56 6.37
CA GLU A 201 -14.03 4.14 5.56
C GLU A 201 -13.71 2.85 4.83
N TYR A 202 -14.74 2.02 4.57
CA TYR A 202 -14.60 0.88 3.68
C TYR A 202 -15.81 0.72 2.77
N LYS A 203 -15.58 0.19 1.57
CA LYS A 203 -16.62 -0.05 0.57
C LYS A 203 -16.33 -1.32 -0.22
N ILE A 204 -17.41 -2.07 -0.51
CA ILE A 204 -17.37 -3.23 -1.38
C ILE A 204 -18.09 -2.88 -2.67
N TYR A 205 -17.39 -3.00 -3.80
CA TYR A 205 -17.86 -2.62 -5.11
C TYR A 205 -18.39 -3.79 -5.93
N GLY A 206 -19.20 -3.48 -6.91
CA GLY A 206 -19.59 -4.39 -7.98
C GLY A 206 -20.41 -5.60 -7.54
N ASN A 207 -20.25 -6.67 -8.28
CA ASN A 207 -20.97 -7.94 -8.13
C ASN A 207 -19.97 -9.12 -8.09
N GLU A 208 -20.46 -10.35 -8.07
CA GLU A 208 -19.64 -11.57 -7.99
C GLU A 208 -18.67 -11.76 -9.18
N GLN A 209 -18.89 -11.08 -10.31
CA GLN A 209 -18.01 -11.08 -11.48
C GLN A 209 -16.94 -10.00 -11.39
N THR A 210 -17.11 -9.01 -10.50
CA THR A 210 -16.10 -7.97 -10.23
C THR A 210 -14.98 -8.59 -9.42
N GLY A 211 -13.91 -8.99 -10.10
CA GLY A 211 -12.83 -9.78 -9.52
C GLY A 211 -11.81 -8.99 -8.72
N HIS A 212 -10.78 -9.70 -8.31
CA HIS A 212 -9.63 -9.16 -7.58
C HIS A 212 -8.93 -8.05 -8.38
N VAL A 213 -8.57 -6.93 -7.69
CA VAL A 213 -7.84 -5.79 -8.28
C VAL A 213 -8.59 -5.11 -9.45
N PHE A 214 -9.90 -5.03 -9.37
CA PHE A 214 -10.77 -4.46 -10.42
C PHE A 214 -10.44 -3.02 -10.80
N LEU A 215 -9.86 -2.23 -9.88
CA LEU A 215 -9.58 -0.80 -10.08
C LEU A 215 -8.55 -0.52 -11.19
N VAL A 216 -7.68 -1.48 -11.51
CA VAL A 216 -6.62 -1.33 -12.52
C VAL A 216 -7.14 -1.55 -13.93
N ASP A 217 -8.23 -2.32 -14.10
CA ASP A 217 -8.89 -2.46 -15.40
C ASP A 217 -9.82 -1.27 -15.66
N MET A 218 -9.31 -0.27 -16.35
CA MET A 218 -10.04 0.97 -16.67
C MET A 218 -11.26 0.77 -17.57
N ARG A 219 -11.52 -0.46 -18.05
CA ARG A 219 -12.74 -0.82 -18.79
C ARG A 219 -13.84 -1.30 -17.86
N ASN A 220 -13.52 -1.63 -16.62
CA ASN A 220 -14.48 -2.03 -15.62
C ASN A 220 -15.28 -0.80 -15.15
N GLU A 221 -16.60 -0.86 -15.21
CA GLU A 221 -17.48 0.25 -14.83
C GLU A 221 -17.29 0.72 -13.39
N PHE A 222 -16.94 -0.19 -12.48
CA PHE A 222 -16.70 0.11 -11.06
C PHE A 222 -15.31 0.73 -10.80
N SER A 223 -14.39 0.65 -11.75
CA SER A 223 -13.06 1.29 -11.61
C SER A 223 -13.17 2.80 -11.52
N ALA A 224 -14.03 3.41 -12.33
CA ALA A 224 -14.23 4.87 -12.33
C ALA A 224 -14.88 5.37 -11.02
N GLU A 225 -15.72 4.55 -10.38
CA GLU A 225 -16.33 4.88 -9.09
C GLU A 225 -15.34 4.69 -7.93
N ALA A 226 -14.40 3.75 -8.05
CA ALA A 226 -13.43 3.41 -7.01
C ALA A 226 -12.18 4.33 -7.03
N ASN A 227 -11.87 4.92 -8.18
CA ASN A 227 -10.73 5.81 -8.43
C ASN A 227 -11.14 7.28 -8.34
#